data_8c47a7b9a6f53e3f8567174c15edc231
#
_entry.id   8c47a7b9a6f53e3f8567174c15edc231
#
_cell.length_a   1.000
_cell.length_b   1.000
_cell.length_c   1.000
_cell.angle_alpha   90.00
_cell.angle_beta   90.00
_cell.angle_gamma   90.00
#
_symmetry.space_group_name_H-M   'P 1'
#
loop_
_entity.id
_entity.type
_entity.pdbx_description
1 polymer ?
#
loop_
_entity_poly.entity_id
_entity_poly.type
_entity_poly.pdbx_seq_one_letter_code
_entity_poly.pdbx_strand_id
1 'polypeptide(L)'
;MKKFISFIIALLFATQAFAQNVVIVTSFPKDLSGKFKAAFEKKHPNIKVEIVGKKTTAGIKYIQETKSNNTTDLFWASAPDAFEVLKGDGLLQKYTSKAKGIPSKVGSYPVNDPAGYYTGFAAAGYGMMWNKRYLKANKLPAPQQWSDLAKPIYFGHVGMSAPSRSGTTHLTVETWLQGVGFNKGWELSKKMAANFKTVTARSFGVPDGVNSGDFGVGIVIDFFGLSSIGSGFPVGFVYPEVSTLVPANIGIITKAPNKKNAQKFIDFLLTAKGQETLLDPKIRRLPVNPKTYSKAPKDFPNPFKDKSIGAKVKFDVNLSKSRYNLVNSLFDVMITYRLNELRSAMAAVYKAEAKLKKKDNKKARALIKEARALIAALPISEAKANDAEFNKIFKKKRKKAKDIEKYKGTRQAEVEAEWDKIVVKNYSEAKKKAEKALKLL
;
A
#
# COMPACT_ATOMS: atom_id res chain seq x y z
N MET A 1 -86.86 2.73 6.41
CA MET A 1 -85.73 2.56 7.35
C MET A 1 -84.50 2.18 6.58
N LYS A 2 -83.66 3.15 6.25
CA LYS A 2 -82.41 2.92 5.51
C LYS A 2 -81.23 2.80 6.50
N LYS A 3 -80.57 1.62 6.56
CA LYS A 3 -79.41 1.37 7.38
C LYS A 3 -78.20 1.95 6.65
N PHE A 4 -77.59 2.98 7.24
CA PHE A 4 -76.27 3.49 6.86
C PHE A 4 -75.19 2.51 7.35
N ILE A 5 -74.46 1.84 6.49
CA ILE A 5 -73.24 1.09 6.81
C ILE A 5 -72.06 2.05 6.58
N SER A 6 -71.47 2.52 7.67
CA SER A 6 -70.24 3.30 7.64
C SER A 6 -69.07 2.35 7.43
N PHE A 7 -68.43 2.44 6.30
CA PHE A 7 -67.20 1.72 5.97
C PHE A 7 -65.99 2.57 6.46
N ILE A 8 -65.40 2.18 7.57
CA ILE A 8 -64.16 2.79 8.06
C ILE A 8 -63.00 2.15 7.28
N ILE A 9 -62.48 2.87 6.29
CA ILE A 9 -61.23 2.51 5.63
C ILE A 9 -60.07 2.93 6.54
N ALA A 10 -59.54 1.99 7.28
CA ALA A 10 -58.28 2.18 8.00
C ALA A 10 -57.15 2.24 6.96
N LEU A 11 -56.69 3.44 6.65
CA LEU A 11 -55.44 3.65 5.87
C LEU A 11 -54.26 3.17 6.73
N LEU A 12 -53.82 1.93 6.50
CA LEU A 12 -52.53 1.44 6.93
C LEU A 12 -51.45 2.17 6.11
N PHE A 13 -50.96 3.27 6.61
CA PHE A 13 -49.68 3.82 6.19
C PHE A 13 -48.60 2.82 6.59
N ALA A 14 -48.37 1.83 5.74
CA ALA A 14 -47.13 1.08 5.74
C ALA A 14 -46.01 2.09 5.38
N THR A 15 -45.39 2.68 6.39
CA THR A 15 -44.13 3.38 6.19
C THR A 15 -43.15 2.34 5.65
N GLN A 16 -43.02 2.29 4.33
CA GLN A 16 -41.89 1.62 3.71
C GLN A 16 -40.66 2.32 4.29
N ALA A 17 -40.03 1.68 5.27
CA ALA A 17 -38.73 2.07 5.76
C ALA A 17 -37.77 1.84 4.55
N PHE A 18 -37.57 2.89 3.76
CA PHE A 18 -36.55 2.88 2.73
C PHE A 18 -35.25 2.46 3.44
N ALA A 19 -34.73 1.32 3.05
CA ALA A 19 -33.46 0.85 3.53
C ALA A 19 -32.42 1.96 3.25
N GLN A 20 -31.96 2.61 4.32
CA GLN A 20 -30.99 3.69 4.20
C GLN A 20 -29.65 3.03 3.89
N ASN A 21 -29.16 3.23 2.69
CA ASN A 21 -27.89 2.66 2.28
C ASN A 21 -26.70 3.54 2.70
N VAL A 22 -25.54 2.91 2.92
CA VAL A 22 -24.26 3.59 3.00
C VAL A 22 -23.36 3.00 1.91
N VAL A 23 -22.97 3.80 0.94
CA VAL A 23 -22.11 3.37 -0.17
C VAL A 23 -20.65 3.67 0.16
N ILE A 24 -19.82 2.63 0.22
CA ILE A 24 -18.42 2.71 0.63
C ILE A 24 -17.51 2.29 -0.51
N VAL A 25 -16.73 3.22 -1.05
CA VAL A 25 -15.62 2.91 -1.94
C VAL A 25 -14.41 2.49 -1.09
N THR A 26 -13.93 1.26 -1.30
CA THR A 26 -12.83 0.73 -0.50
C THR A 26 -11.81 -0.08 -1.30
N SER A 27 -10.55 -0.03 -0.85
CA SER A 27 -9.47 -0.90 -1.34
C SER A 27 -9.22 -2.11 -0.43
N PHE A 28 -9.94 -2.22 0.67
CA PHE A 28 -9.80 -3.36 1.58
C PHE A 28 -10.34 -4.66 0.99
N PRO A 29 -9.73 -5.81 1.34
CA PRO A 29 -10.22 -7.11 0.92
C PRO A 29 -11.61 -7.41 1.51
N LYS A 30 -12.33 -8.34 0.85
CA LYS A 30 -13.70 -8.72 1.24
C LYS A 30 -13.77 -9.27 2.68
N ASP A 31 -12.74 -9.99 3.12
CA ASP A 31 -12.69 -10.54 4.49
C ASP A 31 -12.76 -9.46 5.56
N LEU A 32 -12.12 -8.29 5.33
CA LEU A 32 -12.24 -7.17 6.23
C LEU A 32 -13.58 -6.44 6.05
N SER A 33 -13.85 -5.94 4.84
CA SER A 33 -15.02 -5.10 4.58
C SER A 33 -16.34 -5.82 4.83
N GLY A 34 -16.42 -7.12 4.51
CA GLY A 34 -17.60 -7.95 4.74
C GLY A 34 -17.87 -8.20 6.23
N LYS A 35 -16.84 -8.42 7.06
CA LYS A 35 -17.03 -8.59 8.51
C LYS A 35 -17.50 -7.31 9.19
N PHE A 36 -16.93 -6.17 8.83
CA PHE A 36 -17.40 -4.88 9.34
C PHE A 36 -18.81 -4.55 8.87
N LYS A 37 -19.15 -4.81 7.60
CA LYS A 37 -20.50 -4.70 7.07
C LYS A 37 -21.49 -5.52 7.90
N ALA A 38 -21.24 -6.81 8.08
CA ALA A 38 -22.11 -7.70 8.83
C ALA A 38 -22.28 -7.26 10.29
N ALA A 39 -21.19 -6.86 10.95
CA ALA A 39 -21.23 -6.41 12.34
C ALA A 39 -21.97 -5.06 12.49
N PHE A 40 -21.81 -4.14 11.53
CA PHE A 40 -22.50 -2.88 11.49
C PHE A 40 -24.00 -3.06 11.24
N GLU A 41 -24.39 -3.84 10.22
CA GLU A 41 -25.80 -4.10 9.88
C GLU A 41 -26.53 -4.85 11.00
N LYS A 42 -25.82 -5.74 11.74
CA LYS A 42 -26.40 -6.37 12.95
C LYS A 42 -26.73 -5.35 14.02
N LYS A 43 -25.92 -4.30 14.20
CA LYS A 43 -26.15 -3.22 15.18
C LYS A 43 -27.17 -2.19 14.67
N HIS A 44 -27.26 -2.01 13.38
CA HIS A 44 -28.11 -1.02 12.70
C HIS A 44 -28.94 -1.70 11.59
N PRO A 45 -29.95 -2.52 11.91
CA PRO A 45 -30.65 -3.40 10.95
C PRO A 45 -31.35 -2.64 9.82
N ASN A 46 -31.70 -1.38 10.06
CA ASN A 46 -32.35 -0.51 9.07
C ASN A 46 -31.34 0.19 8.12
N ILE A 47 -30.04 -0.03 8.29
CA ILE A 47 -29.00 0.57 7.44
C ILE A 47 -28.27 -0.54 6.70
N LYS A 48 -28.31 -0.50 5.35
CA LYS A 48 -27.56 -1.43 4.50
C LYS A 48 -26.26 -0.80 4.04
N VAL A 49 -25.21 -1.60 4.00
CA VAL A 49 -23.87 -1.18 3.52
C VAL A 49 -23.60 -1.76 2.14
N GLU A 50 -23.36 -0.89 1.18
CA GLU A 50 -22.89 -1.28 -0.15
C GLU A 50 -21.39 -1.07 -0.26
N ILE A 51 -20.67 -2.11 -0.69
CA ILE A 51 -19.21 -2.09 -0.83
C ILE A 51 -18.81 -2.02 -2.30
N VAL A 52 -18.22 -0.92 -2.71
CA VAL A 52 -17.66 -0.70 -4.04
C VAL A 52 -16.14 -0.93 -3.99
N GLY A 53 -15.71 -2.15 -4.28
CA GLY A 53 -14.30 -2.55 -4.24
C GLY A 53 -13.48 -1.96 -5.37
N LYS A 54 -12.50 -1.10 -5.07
CA LYS A 54 -11.58 -0.49 -6.04
C LYS A 54 -10.16 -0.48 -5.49
N LYS A 55 -9.13 -0.53 -6.38
CA LYS A 55 -7.75 -0.21 -5.99
C LYS A 55 -7.70 1.23 -5.47
N THR A 56 -6.84 1.54 -4.49
CA THR A 56 -6.77 2.88 -3.86
C THR A 56 -6.76 4.01 -4.90
N THR A 57 -5.81 3.97 -5.82
CA THR A 57 -5.69 4.98 -6.88
C THR A 57 -6.88 4.99 -7.86
N ALA A 58 -7.53 3.84 -8.11
CA ALA A 58 -8.74 3.78 -8.93
C ALA A 58 -9.96 4.31 -8.15
N GLY A 59 -9.97 4.16 -6.82
CA GLY A 59 -10.97 4.75 -5.93
C GLY A 59 -10.90 6.26 -5.90
N ILE A 60 -9.69 6.82 -5.75
CA ILE A 60 -9.46 8.28 -5.84
C ILE A 60 -10.03 8.81 -7.16
N LYS A 61 -9.62 8.20 -8.28
CA LYS A 61 -10.07 8.62 -9.60
C LYS A 61 -11.58 8.50 -9.79
N TYR A 62 -12.17 7.42 -9.30
CA TYR A 62 -13.62 7.23 -9.35
C TYR A 62 -14.37 8.37 -8.64
N ILE A 63 -13.91 8.74 -7.44
CA ILE A 63 -14.51 9.85 -6.67
C ILE A 63 -14.31 11.18 -7.40
N GLN A 64 -13.13 11.42 -7.99
CA GLN A 64 -12.87 12.63 -8.79
C GLN A 64 -13.76 12.73 -10.03
N GLU A 65 -13.99 11.61 -10.72
CA GLU A 65 -14.80 11.55 -11.95
C GLU A 65 -16.31 11.64 -11.68
N THR A 66 -16.75 11.15 -10.52
CA THR A 66 -18.20 11.14 -10.17
C THR A 66 -18.62 12.33 -9.29
N LYS A 67 -17.75 13.29 -9.02
CA LYS A 67 -17.99 14.39 -8.08
C LYS A 67 -19.24 15.24 -8.37
N SER A 68 -19.61 15.39 -9.65
CA SER A 68 -20.79 16.14 -10.09
C SER A 68 -22.11 15.39 -9.82
N ASN A 69 -22.06 14.07 -9.84
CA ASN A 69 -23.21 13.17 -9.59
C ASN A 69 -22.79 12.08 -8.58
N ASN A 70 -22.43 12.54 -7.36
CA ASN A 70 -21.88 11.65 -6.35
C ASN A 70 -22.95 10.74 -5.71
N THR A 71 -22.73 9.43 -5.79
CA THR A 71 -23.51 8.40 -5.11
C THR A 71 -22.78 7.72 -3.96
N THR A 72 -21.55 8.15 -3.65
CA THR A 72 -20.65 7.55 -2.66
C THR A 72 -20.73 8.32 -1.34
N ASP A 73 -20.83 7.61 -0.23
CA ASP A 73 -20.85 8.23 1.11
C ASP A 73 -19.45 8.27 1.73
N LEU A 74 -18.69 7.16 1.60
CA LEU A 74 -17.41 6.98 2.29
C LEU A 74 -16.31 6.51 1.34
N PHE A 75 -15.10 7.01 1.59
CA PHE A 75 -13.86 6.41 1.11
C PHE A 75 -13.14 5.74 2.27
N TRP A 76 -12.72 4.47 2.10
CA TRP A 76 -12.16 3.65 3.17
C TRP A 76 -10.93 2.89 2.66
N ALA A 77 -9.72 3.28 3.11
CA ALA A 77 -8.46 2.77 2.57
C ALA A 77 -7.29 2.82 3.58
N SER A 78 -6.21 2.08 3.30
CA SER A 78 -5.03 2.00 4.16
C SER A 78 -4.02 3.13 3.97
N ALA A 79 -4.22 4.02 3.00
CA ALA A 79 -3.20 4.97 2.57
C ALA A 79 -3.61 6.41 2.95
N PRO A 80 -3.03 7.03 3.98
CA PRO A 80 -3.39 8.39 4.41
C PRO A 80 -3.13 9.45 3.33
N ASP A 81 -2.10 9.31 2.52
CA ASP A 81 -1.80 10.18 1.38
C ASP A 81 -2.93 10.21 0.32
N ALA A 82 -3.66 9.08 0.15
CA ALA A 82 -4.85 9.04 -0.70
C ALA A 82 -5.95 9.98 -0.21
N PHE A 83 -6.10 10.10 1.11
CA PHE A 83 -7.05 11.04 1.73
C PHE A 83 -6.57 12.49 1.57
N GLU A 84 -5.27 12.73 1.67
CA GLU A 84 -4.72 14.06 1.42
C GLU A 84 -4.92 14.53 -0.03
N VAL A 85 -4.86 13.61 -1.00
CA VAL A 85 -5.22 13.93 -2.40
C VAL A 85 -6.69 14.35 -2.49
N LEU A 86 -7.62 13.54 -1.96
CA LEU A 86 -9.06 13.85 -2.00
C LEU A 86 -9.40 15.12 -1.21
N LYS A 87 -8.75 15.37 -0.08
CA LYS A 87 -8.88 16.58 0.73
C LYS A 87 -8.43 17.82 -0.05
N GLY A 88 -7.27 17.74 -0.71
CA GLY A 88 -6.75 18.82 -1.57
C GLY A 88 -7.64 19.15 -2.75
N ASP A 89 -8.37 18.15 -3.26
CA ASP A 89 -9.35 18.33 -4.35
C ASP A 89 -10.74 18.80 -3.84
N GLY A 90 -10.92 19.05 -2.52
CA GLY A 90 -12.19 19.44 -1.92
C GLY A 90 -13.26 18.33 -1.91
N LEU A 91 -12.84 17.08 -2.01
CA LEU A 91 -13.73 15.91 -2.16
C LEU A 91 -14.02 15.19 -0.85
N LEU A 92 -13.54 15.69 0.28
CA LEU A 92 -13.88 15.20 1.63
C LEU A 92 -14.57 16.29 2.43
N GLN A 93 -15.49 15.88 3.29
CA GLN A 93 -16.14 16.78 4.26
C GLN A 93 -15.72 16.44 5.69
N LYS A 94 -15.68 17.46 6.53
CA LYS A 94 -15.28 17.35 7.95
C LYS A 94 -16.25 16.51 8.76
N TYR A 95 -15.68 15.59 9.55
CA TYR A 95 -16.37 14.89 10.61
C TYR A 95 -15.38 14.41 11.67
N THR A 96 -15.66 14.72 12.91
CA THR A 96 -14.91 14.22 14.08
C THR A 96 -15.77 13.23 14.85
N SER A 97 -15.31 11.99 14.96
CA SER A 97 -16.00 10.96 15.73
C SER A 97 -16.04 11.32 17.21
N LYS A 98 -17.15 10.96 17.87
CA LYS A 98 -17.35 11.12 19.32
C LYS A 98 -16.80 9.95 20.13
N ALA A 99 -16.15 8.97 19.48
CA ALA A 99 -15.57 7.80 20.13
C ALA A 99 -14.49 8.20 21.15
N LYS A 100 -14.55 7.57 22.35
CA LYS A 100 -13.60 7.82 23.43
C LYS A 100 -12.51 6.74 23.46
N GLY A 101 -11.36 7.07 24.06
CA GLY A 101 -10.27 6.11 24.27
C GLY A 101 -9.36 5.88 23.06
N ILE A 102 -9.51 6.68 22.01
CA ILE A 102 -8.61 6.70 20.86
C ILE A 102 -7.52 7.75 21.12
N PRO A 103 -6.23 7.38 21.15
CA PRO A 103 -5.14 8.33 21.36
C PRO A 103 -4.98 9.24 20.13
N SER A 104 -4.36 10.40 20.33
CA SER A 104 -4.11 11.34 19.23
C SER A 104 -3.09 10.82 18.21
N LYS A 105 -2.20 9.88 18.62
CA LYS A 105 -1.13 9.30 17.78
C LYS A 105 -0.97 7.80 17.99
N VAL A 106 -0.52 7.12 16.92
CA VAL A 106 0.02 5.76 16.95
C VAL A 106 1.46 5.82 16.42
N GLY A 107 2.44 5.43 17.24
CA GLY A 107 3.84 5.75 16.96
C GLY A 107 4.04 7.27 16.88
N SER A 108 4.67 7.75 15.83
CA SER A 108 4.87 9.19 15.57
C SER A 108 3.73 9.83 14.77
N TYR A 109 2.75 9.04 14.28
CA TYR A 109 1.75 9.50 13.31
C TYR A 109 0.40 9.86 13.97
N PRO A 110 -0.25 10.98 13.60
CA PRO A 110 -1.60 11.31 14.07
C PRO A 110 -2.61 10.24 13.63
N VAL A 111 -3.49 9.81 14.55
CA VAL A 111 -4.56 8.85 14.22
C VAL A 111 -5.60 9.51 13.30
N ASN A 112 -5.96 10.74 13.58
CA ASN A 112 -6.93 11.49 12.80
C ASN A 112 -6.28 12.65 12.06
N ASP A 113 -6.86 13.05 10.94
CA ASP A 113 -6.50 14.32 10.30
C ASP A 113 -6.75 15.49 11.28
N PRO A 114 -5.74 16.34 11.56
CA PRO A 114 -5.91 17.49 12.45
C PRO A 114 -7.01 18.46 12.00
N ALA A 115 -7.29 18.53 10.70
CA ALA A 115 -8.36 19.36 10.13
C ALA A 115 -9.73 18.65 10.09
N GLY A 116 -9.82 17.36 10.49
CA GLY A 116 -11.05 16.61 10.66
C GLY A 116 -11.66 16.02 9.41
N TYR A 117 -10.93 15.86 8.31
CA TYR A 117 -11.48 15.32 7.06
C TYR A 117 -11.47 13.80 6.97
N TYR A 118 -10.63 13.12 7.77
CA TYR A 118 -10.59 11.66 7.82
C TYR A 118 -10.16 11.17 9.20
N THR A 119 -10.50 9.93 9.49
CA THR A 119 -10.31 9.30 10.80
C THR A 119 -9.60 7.97 10.63
N GLY A 120 -8.56 7.73 11.43
CA GLY A 120 -7.89 6.44 11.53
C GLY A 120 -8.70 5.47 12.38
N PHE A 121 -8.91 4.25 11.89
CA PHE A 121 -9.62 3.19 12.61
C PHE A 121 -8.72 2.01 12.99
N ALA A 122 -7.60 1.86 12.31
CA ALA A 122 -6.59 0.84 12.55
C ALA A 122 -5.22 1.41 12.23
N ALA A 123 -4.16 0.90 12.86
CA ALA A 123 -2.79 1.18 12.46
C ALA A 123 -2.26 0.07 11.56
N ALA A 124 -1.25 0.38 10.79
CA ALA A 124 -0.54 -0.57 9.96
C ALA A 124 0.93 -0.16 9.77
N GLY A 125 1.82 -1.14 9.73
CA GLY A 125 3.21 -0.98 9.39
C GLY A 125 3.60 -1.80 8.16
N TYR A 126 4.83 -1.64 7.70
CA TYR A 126 5.34 -2.34 6.54
C TYR A 126 6.49 -3.26 6.93
N GLY A 127 6.53 -4.43 6.30
CA GLY A 127 7.53 -5.42 6.63
C GLY A 127 7.66 -6.51 5.59
N MET A 128 8.30 -7.58 6.01
CA MET A 128 8.55 -8.75 5.19
C MET A 128 7.86 -9.96 5.79
N MET A 129 7.11 -10.69 4.97
CA MET A 129 6.63 -12.02 5.30
C MET A 129 7.40 -13.07 4.51
N TRP A 130 7.51 -14.27 5.06
CA TRP A 130 8.17 -15.38 4.37
C TRP A 130 7.51 -16.71 4.66
N ASN A 131 7.57 -17.64 3.71
CA ASN A 131 7.13 -19.00 3.87
C ASN A 131 8.25 -19.85 4.50
N LYS A 132 8.04 -20.35 5.72
CA LYS A 132 9.03 -21.13 6.48
C LYS A 132 9.46 -22.42 5.75
N ARG A 133 8.51 -23.10 5.08
CA ARG A 133 8.80 -24.32 4.31
C ARG A 133 9.65 -24.00 3.07
N TYR A 134 9.28 -22.94 2.35
CA TYR A 134 10.04 -22.47 1.17
C TYR A 134 11.47 -22.10 1.55
N LEU A 135 11.65 -21.30 2.61
CA LEU A 135 12.99 -20.90 3.05
C LEU A 135 13.84 -22.12 3.41
N LYS A 136 13.29 -23.09 4.14
CA LYS A 136 13.99 -24.35 4.48
C LYS A 136 14.40 -25.12 3.22
N ALA A 137 13.49 -25.32 2.26
CA ALA A 137 13.74 -26.06 1.04
C ALA A 137 14.80 -25.41 0.15
N ASN A 138 14.86 -24.07 0.12
CA ASN A 138 15.81 -23.30 -0.67
C ASN A 138 17.07 -22.86 0.12
N LYS A 139 17.22 -23.30 1.37
CA LYS A 139 18.34 -22.95 2.27
C LYS A 139 18.53 -21.45 2.44
N LEU A 140 17.42 -20.70 2.51
CA LEU A 140 17.40 -19.26 2.68
C LEU A 140 17.25 -18.90 4.16
N PRO A 141 18.01 -17.93 4.68
CA PRO A 141 17.76 -17.38 6.03
C PRO A 141 16.46 -16.57 6.04
N ALA A 142 15.84 -16.43 7.23
CA ALA A 142 14.73 -15.51 7.39
C ALA A 142 15.25 -14.06 7.37
N PRO A 143 14.69 -13.18 6.53
CA PRO A 143 15.14 -11.79 6.46
C PRO A 143 14.74 -11.02 7.71
N GLN A 144 15.60 -10.05 8.13
CA GLN A 144 15.35 -9.17 9.28
C GLN A 144 15.29 -7.70 8.86
N GLN A 145 16.10 -7.30 7.87
CA GLN A 145 16.18 -5.94 7.37
C GLN A 145 15.94 -5.89 5.86
N TRP A 146 15.50 -4.73 5.36
CA TRP A 146 15.30 -4.53 3.93
C TRP A 146 16.56 -4.85 3.11
N SER A 147 17.74 -4.51 3.63
CA SER A 147 19.03 -4.79 2.99
C SER A 147 19.31 -6.29 2.81
N ASP A 148 18.67 -7.15 3.60
CA ASP A 148 18.81 -8.59 3.42
C ASP A 148 18.25 -9.02 2.06
N LEU A 149 17.12 -8.45 1.64
CA LEU A 149 16.51 -8.75 0.35
C LEU A 149 17.34 -8.29 -0.85
N ALA A 150 18.34 -7.45 -0.64
CA ALA A 150 19.31 -7.04 -1.67
C ALA A 150 20.51 -8.00 -1.81
N LYS A 151 20.62 -9.02 -0.95
CA LYS A 151 21.69 -10.03 -1.00
C LYS A 151 21.47 -11.02 -2.16
N PRO A 152 22.53 -11.50 -2.82
CA PRO A 152 22.43 -12.44 -3.94
C PRO A 152 21.65 -13.72 -3.64
N ILE A 153 21.66 -14.18 -2.37
CA ILE A 153 20.97 -15.40 -1.95
C ILE A 153 19.46 -15.35 -2.18
N TYR A 154 18.87 -14.13 -2.21
CA TYR A 154 17.43 -13.95 -2.44
C TYR A 154 17.06 -13.77 -3.91
N PHE A 155 18.00 -13.92 -4.85
CA PHE A 155 17.75 -13.72 -6.28
C PHE A 155 16.66 -14.65 -6.81
N GLY A 156 15.56 -14.08 -7.27
CA GLY A 156 14.40 -14.82 -7.77
C GLY A 156 13.46 -15.38 -6.69
N HIS A 157 13.64 -14.99 -5.41
CA HIS A 157 12.85 -15.51 -4.31
C HIS A 157 11.91 -14.47 -3.66
N VAL A 158 11.90 -13.22 -4.13
CA VAL A 158 11.15 -12.12 -3.53
C VAL A 158 10.00 -11.69 -4.43
N GLY A 159 8.86 -11.32 -3.82
CA GLY A 159 7.72 -10.72 -4.51
C GLY A 159 7.30 -9.40 -3.89
N MET A 160 6.85 -8.46 -4.73
CA MET A 160 6.28 -7.19 -4.32
C MET A 160 5.17 -6.77 -5.31
N SER A 161 4.30 -5.86 -4.93
CA SER A 161 3.34 -5.21 -5.84
C SER A 161 3.89 -3.88 -6.36
N ALA A 162 3.35 -3.37 -7.47
CA ALA A 162 3.70 -2.02 -7.95
C ALA A 162 2.98 -0.94 -7.14
N PRO A 163 3.65 0.18 -6.74
CA PRO A 163 3.02 1.29 -6.03
C PRO A 163 1.93 1.98 -6.85
N SER A 164 2.04 2.04 -8.16
CA SER A 164 1.00 2.55 -9.07
C SER A 164 -0.33 1.80 -9.02
N ARG A 165 -0.33 0.60 -8.42
CA ARG A 165 -1.50 -0.30 -8.32
C ARG A 165 -2.00 -0.47 -6.89
N SER A 166 -1.24 0.02 -5.90
CA SER A 166 -1.53 -0.16 -4.47
C SER A 166 -1.00 1.01 -3.65
N GLY A 167 -1.89 1.73 -2.96
CA GLY A 167 -1.50 2.77 -2.00
C GLY A 167 -0.63 2.22 -0.87
N THR A 168 -0.89 0.99 -0.42
CA THR A 168 -0.03 0.27 0.55
C THR A 168 1.41 0.18 0.05
N THR A 169 1.60 -0.26 -1.20
CA THR A 169 2.95 -0.39 -1.79
C THR A 169 3.60 0.98 -2.00
N HIS A 170 2.81 2.00 -2.37
CA HIS A 170 3.31 3.38 -2.45
C HIS A 170 3.88 3.84 -1.10
N LEU A 171 3.14 3.64 -0.01
CA LEU A 171 3.60 3.99 1.32
C LEU A 171 4.84 3.18 1.75
N THR A 172 4.97 1.93 1.32
CA THR A 172 6.18 1.13 1.57
C THR A 172 7.39 1.77 0.88
N VAL A 173 7.27 2.15 -0.39
CA VAL A 173 8.34 2.84 -1.13
C VAL A 173 8.66 4.19 -0.49
N GLU A 174 7.65 4.99 -0.15
CA GLU A 174 7.84 6.27 0.55
C GLU A 174 8.51 6.10 1.92
N THR A 175 8.22 5.02 2.64
CA THR A 175 8.90 4.71 3.89
C THR A 175 10.41 4.54 3.68
N TRP A 176 10.84 3.90 2.60
CA TRP A 176 12.27 3.80 2.27
C TRP A 176 12.85 5.15 1.86
N LEU A 177 12.14 5.89 0.98
CA LEU A 177 12.63 7.20 0.49
C LEU A 177 12.76 8.24 1.62
N GLN A 178 11.85 8.21 2.59
CA GLN A 178 11.89 9.13 3.73
C GLN A 178 12.81 8.63 4.85
N GLY A 179 12.91 7.31 5.02
CA GLY A 179 13.69 6.71 6.12
C GLY A 179 15.20 6.70 5.89
N VAL A 180 15.67 6.58 4.64
CA VAL A 180 17.10 6.55 4.29
C VAL A 180 17.52 7.63 3.30
N GLY A 181 16.59 8.50 2.89
CA GLY A 181 16.77 9.54 1.88
C GLY A 181 16.47 9.06 0.46
N PHE A 182 16.11 10.00 -0.41
CA PHE A 182 15.58 9.72 -1.76
C PHE A 182 16.51 8.83 -2.59
N ASN A 183 17.77 9.22 -2.73
CA ASN A 183 18.72 8.49 -3.57
C ASN A 183 19.03 7.09 -3.01
N LYS A 184 19.32 6.98 -1.71
CA LYS A 184 19.58 5.70 -1.03
C LYS A 184 18.34 4.80 -1.00
N GLY A 185 17.16 5.37 -0.84
CA GLY A 185 15.89 4.65 -0.88
C GLY A 185 15.62 4.03 -2.25
N TRP A 186 15.88 4.75 -3.32
CA TRP A 186 15.76 4.21 -4.68
C TRP A 186 16.84 3.18 -5.01
N GLU A 187 18.08 3.41 -4.56
CA GLU A 187 19.15 2.41 -4.68
C GLU A 187 18.78 1.10 -3.98
N LEU A 188 18.29 1.18 -2.74
CA LEU A 188 17.79 0.02 -1.98
C LEU A 188 16.63 -0.65 -2.72
N SER A 189 15.65 0.11 -3.20
CA SER A 189 14.51 -0.40 -3.95
C SER A 189 14.93 -1.19 -5.18
N LYS A 190 15.90 -0.68 -5.98
CA LYS A 190 16.40 -1.36 -7.17
C LYS A 190 17.24 -2.59 -6.84
N LYS A 191 18.05 -2.54 -5.79
CA LYS A 191 18.82 -3.71 -5.31
C LYS A 191 17.88 -4.85 -4.86
N MET A 192 16.82 -4.54 -4.11
CA MET A 192 15.81 -5.53 -3.74
C MET A 192 15.03 -6.04 -4.97
N ALA A 193 14.62 -5.13 -5.86
CA ALA A 193 13.84 -5.46 -7.04
C ALA A 193 14.60 -6.34 -8.03
N ALA A 194 15.91 -6.22 -8.10
CA ALA A 194 16.76 -7.13 -8.88
C ALA A 194 16.62 -8.60 -8.42
N ASN A 195 16.22 -8.83 -7.18
CA ASN A 195 15.96 -10.15 -6.62
C ASN A 195 14.47 -10.57 -6.70
N PHE A 196 13.60 -9.73 -7.26
CA PHE A 196 12.19 -10.09 -7.39
C PHE A 196 11.97 -11.23 -8.39
N LYS A 197 11.17 -12.20 -8.01
CA LYS A 197 10.58 -13.17 -8.94
C LYS A 197 9.49 -12.49 -9.76
N THR A 198 8.72 -11.62 -9.11
CA THR A 198 7.57 -10.98 -9.75
C THR A 198 7.18 -9.65 -9.09
N VAL A 199 6.52 -8.80 -9.88
CA VAL A 199 5.75 -7.64 -9.41
C VAL A 199 4.27 -7.94 -9.62
N THR A 200 3.54 -8.22 -8.53
CA THR A 200 2.13 -8.63 -8.59
C THR A 200 1.20 -7.50 -9.01
N ALA A 201 0.06 -7.87 -9.58
CA ALA A 201 -0.95 -6.91 -10.05
C ALA A 201 -1.63 -6.13 -8.90
N ARG A 202 -1.69 -6.71 -7.69
CA ARG A 202 -2.31 -6.12 -6.48
C ARG A 202 -1.49 -6.53 -5.25
N SER A 203 -1.56 -5.71 -4.18
CA SER A 203 -0.80 -5.98 -2.95
C SER A 203 -1.13 -7.33 -2.30
N PHE A 204 -2.37 -7.80 -2.37
CA PHE A 204 -2.74 -9.11 -1.81
C PHE A 204 -2.30 -10.33 -2.66
N GLY A 205 -1.90 -10.14 -3.93
CA GLY A 205 -1.20 -11.19 -4.66
C GLY A 205 0.19 -11.52 -4.09
N VAL A 206 0.73 -10.65 -3.22
CA VAL A 206 2.02 -10.93 -2.55
C VAL A 206 1.86 -11.97 -1.44
N PRO A 207 0.95 -11.79 -0.44
CA PRO A 207 0.73 -12.84 0.56
C PRO A 207 0.20 -14.14 -0.06
N ASP A 208 -0.63 -14.08 -1.12
CA ASP A 208 -1.09 -15.28 -1.83
C ASP A 208 0.10 -16.09 -2.36
N GLY A 209 1.03 -15.43 -3.06
CA GLY A 209 2.22 -16.11 -3.61
C GLY A 209 3.20 -16.62 -2.55
N VAL A 210 3.31 -15.95 -1.39
CA VAL A 210 4.09 -16.46 -0.25
C VAL A 210 3.40 -17.66 0.40
N ASN A 211 2.09 -17.57 0.60
CA ASN A 211 1.31 -18.66 1.22
C ASN A 211 1.32 -19.94 0.37
N SER A 212 1.20 -19.80 -0.96
CA SER A 212 1.26 -20.91 -1.92
C SER A 212 2.69 -21.45 -2.12
N GLY A 213 3.72 -20.64 -1.81
CA GLY A 213 5.11 -20.99 -2.09
C GLY A 213 5.54 -20.69 -3.54
N ASP A 214 4.82 -19.85 -4.26
CA ASP A 214 5.27 -19.37 -5.58
C ASP A 214 6.59 -18.60 -5.47
N PHE A 215 6.79 -17.89 -4.37
CA PHE A 215 8.05 -17.27 -3.96
C PHE A 215 8.19 -17.25 -2.43
N GLY A 216 9.43 -17.16 -1.95
CA GLY A 216 9.75 -17.36 -0.54
C GLY A 216 9.45 -16.17 0.36
N VAL A 217 9.65 -14.94 -0.13
CA VAL A 217 9.57 -13.72 0.66
C VAL A 217 8.69 -12.68 -0.03
N GLY A 218 7.83 -12.03 0.72
CA GLY A 218 6.96 -10.96 0.25
C GLY A 218 7.15 -9.66 1.01
N ILE A 219 7.24 -8.54 0.28
CA ILE A 219 7.19 -7.19 0.85
C ILE A 219 5.73 -6.80 0.99
N VAL A 220 5.25 -6.61 2.23
CA VAL A 220 3.82 -6.48 2.54
C VAL A 220 3.55 -5.43 3.62
N ILE A 221 2.30 -5.02 3.71
CA ILE A 221 1.76 -4.40 4.91
C ILE A 221 1.52 -5.50 5.97
N ASP A 222 1.72 -5.17 7.22
CA ASP A 222 1.77 -6.09 8.37
C ASP A 222 0.59 -7.05 8.46
N PHE A 223 -0.64 -6.56 8.30
CA PHE A 223 -1.82 -7.40 8.46
C PHE A 223 -1.88 -8.58 7.47
N PHE A 224 -1.22 -8.53 6.33
CA PHE A 224 -1.12 -9.69 5.43
C PHE A 224 -0.30 -10.82 6.04
N GLY A 225 0.87 -10.49 6.61
CA GLY A 225 1.67 -11.48 7.34
C GLY A 225 0.96 -11.98 8.59
N LEU A 226 0.41 -11.06 9.38
CA LEU A 226 -0.27 -11.39 10.63
C LEU A 226 -1.55 -12.22 10.41
N SER A 227 -2.35 -11.92 9.38
CA SER A 227 -3.55 -12.70 9.06
C SER A 227 -3.20 -14.07 8.48
N SER A 228 -2.13 -14.19 7.70
CA SER A 228 -1.64 -15.49 7.23
C SER A 228 -1.18 -16.36 8.40
N ILE A 229 -0.45 -15.81 9.38
CA ILE A 229 -0.10 -16.50 10.63
C ILE A 229 -1.37 -16.91 11.38
N GLY A 230 -2.32 -15.98 11.57
CA GLY A 230 -3.59 -16.26 12.26
C GLY A 230 -4.48 -17.29 11.56
N SER A 231 -4.34 -17.45 10.25
CA SER A 231 -5.03 -18.46 9.45
C SER A 231 -4.29 -19.79 9.37
N GLY A 232 -3.17 -19.96 10.11
CA GLY A 232 -2.44 -21.24 10.20
C GLY A 232 -1.44 -21.49 9.08
N PHE A 233 -1.17 -20.52 8.20
CA PHE A 233 -0.11 -20.69 7.19
C PHE A 233 1.28 -20.76 7.86
N PRO A 234 2.20 -21.59 7.36
CA PRO A 234 3.55 -21.73 7.89
C PRO A 234 4.43 -20.56 7.48
N VAL A 235 4.05 -19.35 7.88
CA VAL A 235 4.76 -18.11 7.52
C VAL A 235 5.31 -17.40 8.75
N GLY A 236 6.28 -16.52 8.54
CA GLY A 236 6.78 -15.56 9.51
C GLY A 236 6.62 -14.15 9.00
N PHE A 237 6.73 -13.18 9.89
CA PHE A 237 6.68 -11.75 9.58
C PHE A 237 7.64 -10.97 10.48
N VAL A 238 8.22 -9.89 9.95
CA VAL A 238 9.09 -8.99 10.68
C VAL A 238 8.84 -7.53 10.27
N TYR A 239 8.92 -6.62 11.24
CA TYR A 239 9.06 -5.19 10.99
C TYR A 239 10.56 -4.85 10.91
N PRO A 240 11.07 -4.44 9.74
CA PRO A 240 12.44 -3.92 9.66
C PRO A 240 12.58 -2.60 10.40
N GLU A 241 13.81 -2.24 10.74
CA GLU A 241 14.10 -1.02 11.47
C GLU A 241 13.61 0.26 10.76
N VAL A 242 13.81 0.34 9.43
CA VAL A 242 13.29 1.41 8.58
C VAL A 242 11.84 1.10 8.21
N SER A 243 10.94 1.29 9.16
CA SER A 243 9.50 1.13 8.98
C SER A 243 8.76 2.29 9.65
N THR A 244 7.49 2.45 9.35
CA THR A 244 6.60 3.44 9.96
C THR A 244 5.27 2.79 10.29
N LEU A 245 4.58 3.34 11.30
CA LEU A 245 3.19 3.05 11.54
C LEU A 245 2.35 4.20 11.02
N VAL A 246 1.38 3.90 10.18
CA VAL A 246 0.41 4.86 9.67
C VAL A 246 -1.01 4.35 9.91
N PRO A 247 -1.98 5.24 10.16
CA PRO A 247 -3.37 4.82 10.28
C PRO A 247 -3.94 4.41 8.92
N ALA A 248 -4.82 3.42 8.97
CA ALA A 248 -5.77 3.15 7.91
C ALA A 248 -7.01 4.00 8.17
N ASN A 249 -7.49 4.69 7.15
CA ASN A 249 -8.43 5.80 7.32
C ASN A 249 -9.78 5.56 6.65
N ILE A 250 -10.76 6.34 7.12
CA ILE A 250 -12.08 6.50 6.53
C ILE A 250 -12.46 7.99 6.52
N GLY A 251 -13.08 8.45 5.44
CA GLY A 251 -13.54 9.83 5.30
C GLY A 251 -14.86 9.91 4.55
N ILE A 252 -15.66 10.94 4.86
CA ILE A 252 -16.94 11.20 4.22
C ILE A 252 -16.69 11.98 2.94
N ILE A 253 -17.29 11.53 1.84
CA ILE A 253 -17.20 12.20 0.54
C ILE A 253 -18.07 13.47 0.55
N THR A 254 -17.57 14.54 -0.07
CA THR A 254 -18.33 15.78 -0.27
C THR A 254 -19.64 15.48 -0.98
N LYS A 255 -20.75 16.05 -0.47
CA LYS A 255 -22.11 15.77 -0.93
C LYS A 255 -22.53 14.29 -0.80
N ALA A 256 -22.05 13.59 0.25
CA ALA A 256 -22.50 12.22 0.55
C ALA A 256 -24.02 12.17 0.72
N PRO A 257 -24.75 11.31 -0.06
CA PRO A 257 -26.21 11.23 0.02
C PRO A 257 -26.71 10.81 1.40
N ASN A 258 -26.01 9.90 2.08
CA ASN A 258 -26.39 9.31 3.35
C ASN A 258 -25.46 9.72 4.51
N LYS A 259 -25.09 11.01 4.57
CA LYS A 259 -24.11 11.56 5.54
C LYS A 259 -24.31 11.07 6.98
N LYS A 260 -25.54 11.11 7.51
CA LYS A 260 -25.82 10.69 8.89
C LYS A 260 -25.50 9.21 9.13
N ASN A 261 -25.75 8.35 8.16
CA ASN A 261 -25.44 6.92 8.26
C ASN A 261 -23.94 6.66 8.06
N ALA A 262 -23.27 7.44 7.18
CA ALA A 262 -21.83 7.43 7.04
C ALA A 262 -21.12 7.77 8.36
N GLN A 263 -21.60 8.77 9.11
CA GLN A 263 -21.11 9.12 10.45
C GLN A 263 -21.27 7.95 11.43
N LYS A 264 -22.45 7.30 11.44
CA LYS A 264 -22.69 6.11 12.29
C LYS A 264 -21.71 4.97 11.95
N PHE A 265 -21.37 4.78 10.68
CA PHE A 265 -20.40 3.77 10.27
C PHE A 265 -18.99 4.11 10.77
N ILE A 266 -18.54 5.36 10.65
CA ILE A 266 -17.27 5.82 11.21
C ILE A 266 -17.22 5.59 12.71
N ASP A 267 -18.24 6.02 13.44
CA ASP A 267 -18.32 5.85 14.90
C ASP A 267 -18.28 4.37 15.28
N PHE A 268 -18.99 3.51 14.53
CA PHE A 268 -18.99 2.07 14.75
C PHE A 268 -17.59 1.46 14.66
N LEU A 269 -16.76 1.86 13.67
CA LEU A 269 -15.40 1.37 13.54
C LEU A 269 -14.55 1.61 14.79
N LEU A 270 -14.85 2.67 15.53
CA LEU A 270 -14.10 3.09 16.73
C LEU A 270 -14.71 2.59 18.05
N THR A 271 -15.88 1.93 18.02
CA THR A 271 -16.46 1.27 19.20
C THR A 271 -15.59 0.09 19.65
N ALA A 272 -15.76 -0.36 20.89
CA ALA A 272 -15.10 -1.58 21.38
C ALA A 272 -15.31 -2.77 20.40
N LYS A 273 -16.56 -2.97 19.95
CA LYS A 273 -16.89 -4.04 18.99
C LYS A 273 -16.21 -3.87 17.64
N GLY A 274 -16.17 -2.66 17.10
CA GLY A 274 -15.45 -2.35 15.85
C GLY A 274 -13.96 -2.60 15.98
N GLN A 275 -13.35 -2.18 17.08
CA GLN A 275 -11.92 -2.39 17.34
C GLN A 275 -11.58 -3.87 17.59
N GLU A 276 -12.45 -4.62 18.30
CA GLU A 276 -12.30 -6.08 18.49
C GLU A 276 -12.40 -6.85 17.17
N THR A 277 -13.19 -6.37 16.21
CA THR A 277 -13.28 -6.98 14.87
C THR A 277 -11.92 -7.01 14.16
N LEU A 278 -11.03 -6.08 14.47
CA LEU A 278 -9.68 -6.04 13.93
C LEU A 278 -8.79 -7.20 14.39
N LEU A 279 -9.11 -7.83 15.52
CA LEU A 279 -8.37 -8.97 16.08
C LEU A 279 -8.72 -10.29 15.40
N ASP A 280 -9.77 -10.34 14.58
CA ASP A 280 -10.17 -11.55 13.86
C ASP A 280 -8.98 -12.18 13.12
N PRO A 281 -8.77 -13.51 13.18
CA PRO A 281 -7.63 -14.21 12.58
C PRO A 281 -7.41 -13.90 11.09
N LYS A 282 -8.48 -13.66 10.33
CA LYS A 282 -8.42 -13.32 8.90
C LYS A 282 -8.16 -11.82 8.65
N ILE A 283 -8.25 -10.97 9.67
CA ILE A 283 -8.04 -9.51 9.57
C ILE A 283 -6.70 -9.12 10.17
N ARG A 284 -6.49 -9.39 11.45
CA ARG A 284 -5.28 -9.09 12.26
C ARG A 284 -4.67 -7.71 11.95
N ARG A 285 -5.49 -6.65 12.07
CA ARG A 285 -5.00 -5.27 12.00
C ARG A 285 -4.79 -4.69 13.39
N LEU A 286 -3.80 -3.83 13.53
CA LEU A 286 -3.49 -3.18 14.80
C LEU A 286 -4.60 -2.22 15.20
N PRO A 287 -5.37 -2.46 16.29
CA PRO A 287 -6.37 -1.52 16.78
C PRO A 287 -5.75 -0.18 17.17
N VAL A 288 -6.47 0.92 16.93
CA VAL A 288 -6.05 2.26 17.43
C VAL A 288 -6.46 2.49 18.87
N ASN A 289 -7.35 1.67 19.43
CA ASN A 289 -7.71 1.73 20.85
C ASN A 289 -6.78 0.80 21.67
N PRO A 290 -5.93 1.34 22.56
CA PRO A 290 -5.00 0.53 23.35
C PRO A 290 -5.68 -0.53 24.22
N LYS A 291 -6.91 -0.26 24.70
CA LYS A 291 -7.67 -1.20 25.54
C LYS A 291 -8.03 -2.50 24.82
N THR A 292 -8.12 -2.47 23.50
CA THR A 292 -8.46 -3.65 22.69
C THR A 292 -7.40 -4.74 22.79
N TYR A 293 -6.14 -4.38 23.02
CA TYR A 293 -5.02 -5.33 23.10
C TYR A 293 -5.09 -6.30 24.29
N SER A 294 -5.91 -6.01 25.33
CA SER A 294 -6.17 -6.97 26.40
C SER A 294 -6.90 -8.23 25.91
N LYS A 295 -7.56 -8.15 24.75
CA LYS A 295 -8.26 -9.28 24.09
C LYS A 295 -7.47 -9.88 22.93
N ALA A 296 -6.30 -9.31 22.60
CA ALA A 296 -5.47 -9.79 21.50
C ALA A 296 -4.75 -11.10 21.86
N PRO A 297 -4.45 -11.97 20.87
CA PRO A 297 -3.57 -13.10 21.07
C PRO A 297 -2.21 -12.67 21.64
N LYS A 298 -1.54 -13.57 22.38
CA LYS A 298 -0.23 -13.26 23.03
C LYS A 298 0.85 -12.85 22.04
N ASP A 299 0.83 -13.40 20.82
CA ASP A 299 1.76 -13.14 19.72
C ASP A 299 1.39 -11.89 18.88
N PHE A 300 0.29 -11.21 19.24
CA PHE A 300 -0.19 -10.07 18.47
C PHE A 300 0.64 -8.82 18.77
N PRO A 301 1.22 -8.16 17.74
CA PRO A 301 2.04 -6.96 17.93
C PRO A 301 1.25 -5.84 18.61
N ASN A 302 1.83 -5.22 19.62
CA ASN A 302 1.22 -4.12 20.35
C ASN A 302 2.09 -2.85 20.29
N PRO A 303 1.81 -1.90 19.38
CA PRO A 303 2.64 -0.71 19.19
C PRO A 303 2.59 0.28 20.38
N PHE A 304 1.66 0.10 21.30
CA PHE A 304 1.60 0.89 22.54
C PHE A 304 2.55 0.37 23.63
N LYS A 305 2.91 -0.92 23.58
CA LYS A 305 3.90 -1.56 24.45
C LYS A 305 5.28 -1.61 23.80
N ASP A 306 5.36 -2.13 22.58
CA ASP A 306 6.60 -2.23 21.82
C ASP A 306 6.83 -0.96 20.98
N LYS A 307 7.68 -0.07 21.51
CA LYS A 307 8.01 1.21 20.87
C LYS A 307 8.93 1.07 19.65
N SER A 308 9.51 -0.11 19.41
CA SER A 308 10.36 -0.34 18.23
C SER A 308 9.55 -0.47 16.93
N ILE A 309 8.28 -0.86 17.03
CA ILE A 309 7.40 -1.04 15.86
C ILE A 309 7.13 0.32 15.18
N GLY A 310 7.71 0.52 14.00
CA GLY A 310 7.50 1.73 13.20
C GLY A 310 8.08 3.02 13.77
N ALA A 311 9.06 2.94 14.66
CA ALA A 311 9.57 4.10 15.41
C ALA A 311 10.53 5.00 14.61
N LYS A 312 11.31 4.43 13.66
CA LYS A 312 12.45 5.14 13.06
C LYS A 312 12.11 6.11 11.93
N VAL A 313 10.94 5.97 11.29
CA VAL A 313 10.56 6.85 10.20
C VAL A 313 9.45 7.81 10.64
N LYS A 314 9.79 9.08 10.76
CA LYS A 314 8.81 10.17 10.83
C LYS A 314 8.20 10.35 9.43
N PHE A 315 7.10 9.70 9.16
CA PHE A 315 6.46 9.76 7.85
C PHE A 315 5.81 11.13 7.61
N ASP A 316 6.28 11.84 6.57
CA ASP A 316 5.68 13.07 6.09
C ASP A 316 4.67 12.76 4.99
N VAL A 317 3.39 12.87 5.34
CA VAL A 317 2.28 12.61 4.42
C VAL A 317 2.17 13.67 3.33
N ASN A 318 2.56 14.92 3.61
CA ASN A 318 2.50 16.00 2.63
C ASN A 318 3.56 15.81 1.55
N LEU A 319 4.77 15.38 1.94
CA LEU A 319 5.81 15.01 0.99
C LEU A 319 5.37 13.82 0.12
N SER A 320 4.83 12.76 0.72
CA SER A 320 4.28 11.61 -0.01
C SER A 320 3.19 12.04 -1.00
N LYS A 321 2.24 12.86 -0.55
CA LYS A 321 1.18 13.43 -1.40
C LYS A 321 1.75 14.24 -2.57
N SER A 322 2.72 15.12 -2.32
CA SER A 322 3.25 16.05 -3.33
C SER A 322 3.87 15.35 -4.53
N ARG A 323 4.51 14.18 -4.31
CA ARG A 323 5.19 13.38 -5.33
C ARG A 323 4.55 12.01 -5.60
N TYR A 324 3.29 11.83 -5.16
CA TYR A 324 2.58 10.54 -5.23
C TYR A 324 2.63 9.88 -6.62
N ASN A 325 2.22 10.60 -7.65
CA ASN A 325 2.16 10.06 -9.00
C ASN A 325 3.55 9.93 -9.64
N LEU A 326 4.48 10.86 -9.34
CA LEU A 326 5.86 10.79 -9.80
C LEU A 326 6.58 9.55 -9.27
N VAL A 327 6.50 9.28 -7.97
CA VAL A 327 7.10 8.07 -7.36
C VAL A 327 6.53 6.79 -7.96
N ASN A 328 5.23 6.77 -8.22
CA ASN A 328 4.58 5.64 -8.89
C ASN A 328 5.10 5.45 -10.32
N SER A 329 5.25 6.53 -11.10
CA SER A 329 5.80 6.49 -12.45
C SER A 329 7.27 6.06 -12.47
N LEU A 330 8.09 6.60 -11.56
CA LEU A 330 9.50 6.20 -11.42
C LEU A 330 9.64 4.70 -11.13
N PHE A 331 8.86 4.19 -10.19
CA PHE A 331 8.91 2.76 -9.88
C PHE A 331 8.52 1.90 -11.09
N ASP A 332 7.47 2.30 -11.79
CA ASP A 332 7.01 1.56 -12.97
C ASP A 332 8.06 1.57 -14.08
N VAL A 333 8.65 2.71 -14.39
CA VAL A 333 9.68 2.84 -15.43
C VAL A 333 10.97 2.10 -15.06
N MET A 334 11.44 2.25 -13.82
CA MET A 334 12.72 1.64 -13.41
C MET A 334 12.61 0.15 -13.06
N ILE A 335 11.45 -0.30 -12.56
CA ILE A 335 11.32 -1.64 -11.97
C ILE A 335 10.22 -2.45 -12.66
N THR A 336 8.95 -1.98 -12.64
CA THR A 336 7.83 -2.80 -13.09
C THR A 336 7.96 -3.19 -14.56
N TYR A 337 8.32 -2.24 -15.43
CA TYR A 337 8.43 -2.47 -16.89
C TYR A 337 9.77 -3.00 -17.32
N ARG A 338 10.80 -2.84 -16.49
CA ARG A 338 12.20 -3.21 -16.77
C ARG A 338 12.76 -4.26 -15.79
N LEU A 339 11.86 -5.06 -15.19
CA LEU A 339 12.25 -6.05 -14.21
C LEU A 339 13.24 -7.08 -14.78
N ASN A 340 13.00 -7.53 -16.01
CA ASN A 340 13.86 -8.53 -16.65
C ASN A 340 15.25 -7.97 -16.96
N GLU A 341 15.33 -6.75 -17.46
CA GLU A 341 16.58 -6.05 -17.74
C GLU A 341 17.37 -5.79 -16.45
N LEU A 342 16.71 -5.31 -15.40
CA LEU A 342 17.31 -5.10 -14.08
C LEU A 342 17.86 -6.41 -13.50
N ARG A 343 17.07 -7.48 -13.54
CA ARG A 343 17.49 -8.82 -13.07
C ARG A 343 18.65 -9.36 -13.87
N SER A 344 18.63 -9.22 -15.20
CA SER A 344 19.71 -9.69 -16.07
C SER A 344 21.02 -8.96 -15.78
N ALA A 345 20.99 -7.64 -15.63
CA ALA A 345 22.16 -6.86 -15.27
C ALA A 345 22.71 -7.25 -13.89
N MET A 346 21.84 -7.40 -12.89
CA MET A 346 22.28 -7.77 -11.54
C MET A 346 22.78 -9.22 -11.46
N ALA A 347 22.21 -10.16 -12.21
CA ALA A 347 22.69 -11.53 -12.28
C ALA A 347 24.14 -11.60 -12.82
N ALA A 348 24.47 -10.78 -13.84
CA ALA A 348 25.83 -10.67 -14.34
C ALA A 348 26.77 -10.09 -13.27
N VAL A 349 26.33 -9.05 -12.53
CA VAL A 349 27.09 -8.48 -11.41
C VAL A 349 27.34 -9.53 -10.32
N TYR A 350 26.32 -10.28 -9.89
CA TYR A 350 26.48 -11.32 -8.86
C TYR A 350 27.46 -12.41 -9.28
N LYS A 351 27.41 -12.84 -10.56
CA LYS A 351 28.35 -13.82 -11.09
C LYS A 351 29.81 -13.28 -11.07
N ALA A 352 30.00 -12.02 -11.48
CA ALA A 352 31.30 -11.37 -11.44
C ALA A 352 31.84 -11.22 -10.02
N GLU A 353 31.00 -10.80 -9.06
CA GLU A 353 31.37 -10.69 -7.64
C GLU A 353 31.74 -12.03 -7.02
N ALA A 354 31.01 -13.09 -7.36
CA ALA A 354 31.31 -14.44 -6.86
C ALA A 354 32.65 -14.94 -7.36
N LYS A 355 33.01 -14.64 -8.61
CA LYS A 355 34.35 -14.97 -9.15
C LYS A 355 35.44 -14.08 -8.58
N LEU A 356 35.18 -12.77 -8.44
CA LEU A 356 36.15 -11.82 -7.87
C LEU A 356 36.56 -12.19 -6.44
N LYS A 357 35.67 -12.81 -5.64
CA LYS A 357 35.99 -13.34 -4.30
C LYS A 357 37.04 -14.46 -4.34
N LYS A 358 37.09 -15.21 -5.44
CA LYS A 358 38.04 -16.34 -5.62
C LYS A 358 39.36 -15.90 -6.27
N LYS A 359 39.29 -14.88 -7.13
CA LYS A 359 40.48 -14.39 -7.89
C LYS A 359 40.40 -12.86 -7.93
N ASP A 360 41.22 -12.19 -7.14
CA ASP A 360 41.26 -10.72 -7.13
C ASP A 360 41.78 -10.15 -8.43
N ASN A 361 41.09 -9.15 -8.97
CA ASN A 361 41.49 -8.41 -10.16
C ASN A 361 40.99 -6.96 -10.05
N LYS A 362 41.93 -6.01 -9.98
CA LYS A 362 41.64 -4.58 -9.82
C LYS A 362 40.74 -4.02 -10.93
N LYS A 363 40.99 -4.41 -12.19
CA LYS A 363 40.19 -3.96 -13.36
C LYS A 363 38.75 -4.53 -13.29
N ALA A 364 38.62 -5.81 -12.95
CA ALA A 364 37.31 -6.44 -12.77
C ALA A 364 36.52 -5.78 -11.63
N ARG A 365 37.18 -5.47 -10.51
CA ARG A 365 36.57 -4.77 -9.38
C ARG A 365 36.04 -3.39 -9.78
N ALA A 366 36.81 -2.61 -10.57
CA ALA A 366 36.38 -1.32 -11.08
C ALA A 366 35.15 -1.44 -11.98
N LEU A 367 35.14 -2.40 -12.93
CA LEU A 367 34.00 -2.64 -13.80
C LEU A 367 32.73 -3.05 -13.04
N ILE A 368 32.86 -3.90 -12.02
CA ILE A 368 31.72 -4.28 -11.15
C ILE A 368 31.16 -3.07 -10.39
N LYS A 369 32.05 -2.21 -9.85
CA LYS A 369 31.64 -0.97 -9.18
C LYS A 369 30.88 -0.04 -10.12
N GLU A 370 31.39 0.14 -11.35
CA GLU A 370 30.70 0.95 -12.37
C GLU A 370 29.36 0.33 -12.78
N ALA A 371 29.26 -1.00 -12.93
CA ALA A 371 28.02 -1.69 -13.22
C ALA A 371 26.97 -1.45 -12.12
N ARG A 372 27.35 -1.53 -10.84
CA ARG A 372 26.46 -1.22 -9.73
C ARG A 372 26.04 0.24 -9.70
N ALA A 373 26.94 1.16 -10.01
CA ALA A 373 26.60 2.59 -10.09
C ALA A 373 25.57 2.86 -11.20
N LEU A 374 25.73 2.23 -12.37
CA LEU A 374 24.74 2.33 -13.45
C LEU A 374 23.36 1.75 -13.06
N ILE A 375 23.33 0.61 -12.37
CA ILE A 375 22.08 0.04 -11.86
C ILE A 375 21.45 1.00 -10.82
N ALA A 376 22.24 1.62 -9.95
CA ALA A 376 21.77 2.55 -8.93
C ALA A 376 21.31 3.90 -9.50
N ALA A 377 21.85 4.34 -10.64
CA ALA A 377 21.58 5.66 -11.20
C ALA A 377 20.09 5.94 -11.44
N LEU A 378 19.66 7.16 -11.11
CA LEU A 378 18.30 7.62 -11.29
C LEU A 378 18.16 8.50 -12.53
N PRO A 379 17.03 8.47 -13.24
CA PRO A 379 16.80 9.33 -14.39
C PRO A 379 16.42 10.78 -13.98
N ILE A 380 16.30 11.07 -12.69
CA ILE A 380 15.89 12.35 -12.14
C ILE A 380 16.60 12.62 -10.82
N SER A 381 16.89 13.91 -10.55
CA SER A 381 17.40 14.36 -9.25
C SER A 381 16.31 14.46 -8.19
N GLU A 382 16.68 14.39 -6.91
CA GLU A 382 15.76 14.59 -5.78
C GLU A 382 15.12 15.97 -5.81
N ALA A 383 15.88 17.03 -6.14
CA ALA A 383 15.38 18.38 -6.27
C ALA A 383 14.24 18.46 -7.31
N LYS A 384 14.42 17.81 -8.47
CA LYS A 384 13.39 17.77 -9.51
C LYS A 384 12.20 16.90 -9.11
N ALA A 385 12.41 15.84 -8.37
CA ALA A 385 11.33 14.99 -7.85
C ALA A 385 10.46 15.70 -6.79
N ASN A 386 11.01 16.69 -6.09
CA ASN A 386 10.31 17.50 -5.09
C ASN A 386 9.74 18.82 -5.67
N ASP A 387 9.99 19.12 -6.95
CA ASP A 387 9.45 20.30 -7.62
C ASP A 387 7.94 20.17 -7.84
N ALA A 388 7.16 21.04 -7.20
CA ALA A 388 5.70 20.99 -7.22
C ALA A 388 5.11 21.20 -8.63
N GLU A 389 5.73 22.08 -9.45
CA GLU A 389 5.27 22.31 -10.83
C GLU A 389 5.56 21.10 -11.71
N PHE A 390 6.73 20.49 -11.58
CA PHE A 390 7.06 19.26 -12.29
C PHE A 390 6.12 18.12 -11.91
N ASN A 391 5.78 18.01 -10.64
CA ASN A 391 4.86 16.96 -10.15
C ASN A 391 3.44 17.07 -10.72
N LYS A 392 3.02 18.26 -11.16
CA LYS A 392 1.72 18.46 -11.84
C LYS A 392 1.61 17.73 -13.18
N ILE A 393 2.72 17.37 -13.81
CA ILE A 393 2.76 16.60 -15.05
C ILE A 393 2.19 15.18 -14.82
N PHE A 394 2.44 14.59 -13.67
CA PHE A 394 2.09 13.19 -13.35
C PHE A 394 0.65 13.02 -12.85
N LYS A 395 -0.33 13.56 -13.57
CA LYS A 395 -1.75 13.46 -13.23
C LYS A 395 -2.44 12.22 -13.81
N LYS A 396 -1.91 11.68 -14.92
CA LYS A 396 -2.56 10.59 -15.66
C LYS A 396 -1.85 9.27 -15.39
N LYS A 397 -2.61 8.22 -15.08
CA LYS A 397 -2.10 6.86 -15.04
C LYS A 397 -1.93 6.31 -16.44
N ARG A 398 -0.80 5.61 -16.68
CA ARG A 398 -0.71 4.61 -17.75
C ARG A 398 -1.84 3.59 -17.56
N LYS A 399 -2.86 3.64 -18.39
CA LYS A 399 -3.97 2.69 -18.41
C LYS A 399 -3.60 1.48 -19.29
N LYS A 400 -4.46 0.44 -19.27
CA LYS A 400 -4.34 -0.76 -20.10
C LYS A 400 -4.09 -0.41 -21.56
N ALA A 401 -3.62 -1.35 -22.37
CA ALA A 401 -3.26 -1.18 -23.79
C ALA A 401 -4.21 -0.32 -24.63
N LYS A 402 -5.52 -0.34 -24.35
CA LYS A 402 -6.54 0.51 -25.01
C LYS A 402 -6.38 2.03 -24.76
N ASP A 403 -5.66 2.43 -23.70
CA ASP A 403 -5.50 3.85 -23.34
C ASP A 403 -4.13 4.42 -23.79
N ILE A 404 -3.28 3.61 -24.43
CA ILE A 404 -1.94 4.01 -24.90
C ILE A 404 -2.05 5.15 -25.92
N GLU A 405 -3.02 5.12 -26.80
CA GLU A 405 -3.26 6.17 -27.81
C GLU A 405 -3.57 7.54 -27.19
N LYS A 406 -4.45 7.58 -26.17
CA LYS A 406 -4.80 8.82 -25.44
C LYS A 406 -3.69 9.33 -24.55
N TYR A 407 -2.71 8.46 -24.23
CA TYR A 407 -1.57 8.79 -23.39
C TYR A 407 -0.38 9.28 -24.23
N LYS A 408 -0.23 8.80 -25.47
CA LYS A 408 0.76 9.29 -26.43
C LYS A 408 0.57 10.80 -26.65
N GLY A 409 1.68 11.55 -26.68
CA GLY A 409 1.66 13.00 -26.87
C GLY A 409 1.35 13.83 -25.62
N THR A 410 1.24 13.21 -24.42
CA THR A 410 1.21 13.96 -23.16
C THR A 410 2.64 14.19 -22.65
N ARG A 411 2.88 15.35 -21.99
CA ARG A 411 4.19 15.63 -21.36
C ARG A 411 4.63 14.55 -20.38
N GLN A 412 3.71 13.93 -19.66
CA GLN A 412 4.02 12.79 -18.80
C GLN A 412 4.58 11.60 -19.60
N ALA A 413 3.96 11.26 -20.75
CA ALA A 413 4.42 10.16 -21.59
C ALA A 413 5.82 10.43 -22.18
N GLU A 414 6.10 11.67 -22.57
CA GLU A 414 7.42 12.09 -23.05
C GLU A 414 8.49 11.92 -21.97
N VAL A 415 8.24 12.44 -20.76
CA VAL A 415 9.16 12.33 -19.62
C VAL A 415 9.39 10.87 -19.24
N GLU A 416 8.34 10.05 -19.17
CA GLU A 416 8.48 8.62 -18.88
C GLU A 416 9.27 7.89 -19.97
N ALA A 417 9.12 8.27 -21.25
CA ALA A 417 9.91 7.73 -22.36
C ALA A 417 11.38 8.17 -22.29
N GLU A 418 11.67 9.41 -21.91
CA GLU A 418 13.02 9.90 -21.65
C GLU A 418 13.68 9.08 -20.53
N TRP A 419 12.97 8.88 -19.41
CA TRP A 419 13.46 8.06 -18.30
C TRP A 419 13.70 6.61 -18.71
N ASP A 420 12.79 6.03 -19.47
CA ASP A 420 12.88 4.66 -19.95
C ASP A 420 14.14 4.45 -20.80
N LYS A 421 14.47 5.36 -21.73
CA LYS A 421 15.70 5.33 -22.51
C LYS A 421 16.95 5.33 -21.62
N ILE A 422 16.99 6.18 -20.58
CA ILE A 422 18.10 6.26 -19.62
C ILE A 422 18.22 4.92 -18.87
N VAL A 423 17.12 4.39 -18.37
CA VAL A 423 17.09 3.16 -17.57
C VAL A 423 17.54 1.95 -18.39
N VAL A 424 17.01 1.80 -19.61
CA VAL A 424 17.40 0.71 -20.53
C VAL A 424 18.87 0.77 -20.87
N LYS A 425 19.38 1.96 -21.22
CA LYS A 425 20.82 2.18 -21.47
C LYS A 425 21.65 1.77 -20.25
N ASN A 426 21.30 2.25 -19.06
CA ASN A 426 22.06 1.99 -17.84
C ASN A 426 22.10 0.49 -17.50
N TYR A 427 20.96 -0.23 -17.60
CA TYR A 427 20.92 -1.67 -17.33
C TYR A 427 21.70 -2.48 -18.38
N SER A 428 21.62 -2.10 -19.66
CA SER A 428 22.41 -2.73 -20.73
C SER A 428 23.90 -2.53 -20.52
N GLU A 429 24.33 -1.30 -20.25
CA GLU A 429 25.76 -0.99 -20.01
C GLU A 429 26.28 -1.66 -18.72
N ALA A 430 25.46 -1.69 -17.65
CA ALA A 430 25.82 -2.39 -16.42
C ALA A 430 26.08 -3.90 -16.69
N LYS A 431 25.20 -4.54 -17.48
CA LYS A 431 25.37 -5.94 -17.87
C LYS A 431 26.65 -6.14 -18.64
N LYS A 432 26.91 -5.31 -19.67
CA LYS A 432 28.17 -5.40 -20.49
C LYS A 432 29.43 -5.25 -19.63
N LYS A 433 29.44 -4.29 -18.69
CA LYS A 433 30.56 -4.09 -17.76
C LYS A 433 30.77 -5.29 -16.85
N ALA A 434 29.70 -5.86 -16.30
CA ALA A 434 29.78 -7.07 -15.47
C ALA A 434 30.30 -8.30 -16.29
N GLU A 435 29.80 -8.46 -17.51
CA GLU A 435 30.28 -9.53 -18.42
C GLU A 435 31.75 -9.32 -18.82
N LYS A 436 32.18 -8.06 -19.04
CA LYS A 436 33.59 -7.73 -19.26
C LYS A 436 34.44 -8.05 -18.02
N ALA A 437 33.95 -7.75 -16.83
CA ALA A 437 34.62 -8.14 -15.59
C ALA A 437 34.77 -9.67 -15.46
N LEU A 438 33.73 -10.44 -15.84
CA LEU A 438 33.74 -11.91 -15.82
C LEU A 438 34.82 -12.51 -16.74
N LYS A 439 35.14 -11.86 -17.88
CA LYS A 439 36.21 -12.30 -18.80
C LYS A 439 37.61 -12.06 -18.25
N LEU A 440 37.78 -11.19 -17.26
CA LEU A 440 39.04 -10.89 -16.59
C LEU A 440 39.32 -11.79 -15.38
N LEU A 441 38.30 -12.54 -14.94
CA LEU A 441 38.29 -13.42 -13.78
C LEU A 441 38.27 -14.91 -14.17
#